data_a53af3b1a6e4efc6640eaddc0ddb8411
#
_entry.id   a53af3b1a6e4efc6640eaddc0ddb8411
#
_cell.length_a   1.000
_cell.length_b   1.000
_cell.length_c   1.000
_cell.angle_alpha   90.00
_cell.angle_beta   90.00
_cell.angle_gamma   90.00
#
_symmetry.space_group_name_H-M   'P 1'
#
loop_
_entity.id
_entity.type
_entity.pdbx_description
1 polymer ?
#
loop_
_entity_poly.entity_id
_entity_poly.type
_entity_poly.pdbx_seq_one_letter_code
_entity_poly.pdbx_strand_id
1 'polypeptide(L)'
;MPASGSIWTEHRQRPVTGFGGGLPATASVVVIGAGVCGLVTAAMLADHGIDVVVVDAGDGSESVSVRSSAKVSVLHDLSAANVAQRRGRRVALEYVSANQFGYDWIARYVEERDVECNWEHHDAVTYVNDPSSFDTLDAEAELYAASGVDIAVDTPRKVPFDFTRSVTARRQAQFDPAAFLDHIVYDLTANGNEVFYGTRVRGIGRTRGAVIVKTSGGDITAGHVIVATGLPFLDRGLHFARTEPQSSYIVACEVESPPEPAMYLAADGDKRSIRTATTVDGTEVLLVGGEGHRTGQGDDTERRYRTLVDWCNEHFGVRAVTHRFMAQDYMTGDHMPFAGPITPGNDRILVATGMNKWGFTNAPAVAAVNIAGIVDGESPSWTRAFSSTRIPLSGLPTLAKAGANTATHLVGGWASALTKKGDPAPGQGHVRFEHGHPVAQSTNCTNADVLSVDGKCPHLGAALAWNPAEQTWDCPLHGSRFHADGRLLHGPAVDDLARRSND
;
A
#
# COMPACT_ATOMS: atom_id res chain seq x y z
N MET A 1 -12.56 15.50 -18.31
CA MET A 1 -11.87 15.34 -17.01
C MET A 1 -11.12 14.04 -17.06
N PRO A 2 -9.92 13.92 -16.47
CA PRO A 2 -9.21 12.64 -16.42
C PRO A 2 -10.10 11.59 -15.74
N ALA A 3 -9.93 10.31 -16.13
CA ALA A 3 -10.60 9.20 -15.46
C ALA A 3 -10.15 9.14 -13.99
N SER A 4 -11.09 8.97 -13.08
CA SER A 4 -10.82 8.73 -11.67
C SER A 4 -10.61 7.24 -11.50
N GLY A 5 -9.39 6.82 -11.23
CA GLY A 5 -9.03 5.41 -11.07
C GLY A 5 -7.67 5.09 -11.66
N SER A 6 -7.21 3.88 -11.40
CA SER A 6 -5.91 3.40 -11.88
C SER A 6 -5.97 2.99 -13.35
N ILE A 7 -4.92 3.29 -14.11
CA ILE A 7 -4.75 2.84 -15.50
C ILE A 7 -4.78 1.32 -15.64
N TRP A 8 -4.54 0.59 -14.55
CA TRP A 8 -4.44 -0.86 -14.54
C TRP A 8 -5.80 -1.57 -14.42
N THR A 9 -6.85 -0.85 -14.00
CA THR A 9 -8.16 -1.44 -13.67
C THR A 9 -9.29 -0.99 -14.59
N GLU A 10 -9.05 0.00 -15.45
CA GLU A 10 -10.03 0.49 -16.39
C GLU A 10 -10.43 -0.61 -17.40
N HIS A 11 -11.73 -0.82 -17.59
CA HIS A 11 -12.31 -1.83 -18.48
C HIS A 11 -11.89 -3.28 -18.21
N ARG A 12 -11.20 -3.58 -17.12
CA ARG A 12 -10.78 -4.94 -16.78
C ARG A 12 -11.91 -5.68 -16.07
N GLN A 13 -12.37 -6.78 -16.67
CA GLN A 13 -13.24 -7.73 -15.98
C GLN A 13 -12.38 -8.59 -15.07
N ARG A 14 -12.61 -8.49 -13.77
CA ARG A 14 -11.89 -9.31 -12.80
C ARG A 14 -12.41 -10.74 -12.78
N PRO A 15 -11.55 -11.72 -12.47
CA PRO A 15 -11.98 -13.09 -12.29
C PRO A 15 -13.08 -13.13 -11.23
N VAL A 16 -14.26 -13.64 -11.59
CA VAL A 16 -15.31 -13.94 -10.62
C VAL A 16 -14.88 -15.18 -9.85
N THR A 17 -14.49 -14.99 -8.60
CA THR A 17 -14.05 -16.05 -7.70
C THR A 17 -15.10 -16.28 -6.62
N GLY A 18 -15.20 -17.52 -6.14
CA GLY A 18 -16.28 -17.93 -5.24
C GLY A 18 -17.45 -18.55 -6.01
N PHE A 19 -17.18 -19.53 -6.89
CA PHE A 19 -18.17 -20.17 -7.71
C PHE A 19 -19.15 -21.00 -6.87
N GLY A 20 -20.38 -20.50 -6.69
CA GLY A 20 -21.58 -21.31 -6.39
C GLY A 20 -21.62 -22.05 -5.06
N GLY A 21 -20.55 -22.09 -4.30
CA GLY A 21 -20.45 -22.64 -2.94
C GLY A 21 -20.34 -21.53 -1.92
N GLY A 22 -20.97 -21.66 -0.75
CA GLY A 22 -20.71 -20.77 0.39
C GLY A 22 -19.26 -20.89 0.84
N LEU A 23 -18.83 -20.02 1.76
CA LEU A 23 -17.49 -20.09 2.37
C LEU A 23 -17.24 -21.49 2.95
N PRO A 24 -16.01 -22.03 2.83
CA PRO A 24 -15.68 -23.32 3.43
C PRO A 24 -15.73 -23.22 4.96
N ALA A 25 -16.23 -24.27 5.60
CA ALA A 25 -16.29 -24.31 7.06
C ALA A 25 -14.89 -24.40 7.72
N THR A 26 -13.92 -24.94 6.99
CA THR A 26 -12.53 -25.16 7.48
C THR A 26 -11.52 -24.85 6.38
N ALA A 27 -10.31 -24.43 6.79
CA ALA A 27 -9.15 -24.24 5.91
C ALA A 27 -7.85 -24.53 6.66
N SER A 28 -6.80 -24.95 5.98
CA SER A 28 -5.47 -25.07 6.58
C SER A 28 -4.94 -23.67 6.94
N VAL A 29 -5.00 -22.75 5.99
CA VAL A 29 -4.59 -21.35 6.18
C VAL A 29 -5.67 -20.42 5.59
N VAL A 30 -6.05 -19.39 6.33
CA VAL A 30 -6.84 -18.28 5.81
C VAL A 30 -5.93 -17.05 5.66
N VAL A 31 -5.87 -16.49 4.45
CA VAL A 31 -5.21 -15.21 4.16
C VAL A 31 -6.26 -14.12 4.05
N ILE A 32 -6.12 -13.06 4.84
CA ILE A 32 -7.05 -11.93 4.88
C ILE A 32 -6.44 -10.75 4.13
N GLY A 33 -7.03 -10.42 2.99
CA GLY A 33 -6.58 -9.40 2.05
C GLY A 33 -6.03 -10.00 0.75
N ALA A 34 -6.62 -9.64 -0.40
CA ALA A 34 -6.22 -10.06 -1.74
C ALA A 34 -5.39 -8.98 -2.49
N GLY A 35 -4.60 -8.20 -1.76
CA GLY A 35 -3.53 -7.38 -2.32
C GLY A 35 -2.27 -8.22 -2.58
N VAL A 36 -1.20 -7.58 -3.07
CA VAL A 36 0.05 -8.28 -3.42
C VAL A 36 0.60 -9.14 -2.27
N CYS A 37 0.57 -8.64 -1.02
CA CYS A 37 1.07 -9.43 0.12
C CYS A 37 0.26 -10.70 0.36
N GLY A 38 -1.08 -10.60 0.30
CA GLY A 38 -1.94 -11.75 0.53
C GLY A 38 -1.88 -12.76 -0.60
N LEU A 39 -2.01 -12.32 -1.85
CA LEU A 39 -2.00 -13.20 -3.01
C LEU A 39 -0.64 -13.90 -3.22
N VAL A 40 0.47 -13.16 -3.07
CA VAL A 40 1.81 -13.75 -3.13
C VAL A 40 2.00 -14.77 -1.99
N THR A 41 1.55 -14.45 -0.78
CA THR A 41 1.61 -15.39 0.34
C THR A 41 0.80 -16.65 0.07
N ALA A 42 -0.41 -16.50 -0.50
CA ALA A 42 -1.26 -17.63 -0.86
C ALA A 42 -0.62 -18.50 -1.97
N ALA A 43 -0.05 -17.87 -3.01
CA ALA A 43 0.65 -18.59 -4.07
C ALA A 43 1.84 -19.39 -3.53
N MET A 44 2.67 -18.77 -2.69
CA MET A 44 3.81 -19.45 -2.08
C MET A 44 3.39 -20.60 -1.15
N LEU A 45 2.29 -20.47 -0.40
CA LEU A 45 1.74 -21.55 0.43
C LEU A 45 1.21 -22.70 -0.45
N ALA A 46 0.52 -22.38 -1.54
CA ALA A 46 0.02 -23.35 -2.50
C ALA A 46 1.16 -24.14 -3.18
N ASP A 47 2.28 -23.47 -3.51
CA ASP A 47 3.49 -24.11 -4.02
C ASP A 47 4.10 -25.11 -3.01
N HIS A 48 3.85 -24.94 -1.70
CA HIS A 48 4.20 -25.89 -0.64
C HIS A 48 3.11 -26.96 -0.41
N GLY A 49 2.06 -27.01 -1.22
CA GLY A 49 0.97 -27.99 -1.08
C GLY A 49 0.03 -27.71 0.10
N ILE A 50 0.01 -26.48 0.59
CA ILE A 50 -0.87 -26.04 1.68
C ILE A 50 -2.20 -25.54 1.07
N ASP A 51 -3.32 -26.03 1.55
CA ASP A 51 -4.67 -25.56 1.21
C ASP A 51 -4.93 -24.17 1.79
N VAL A 52 -5.26 -23.21 0.92
CA VAL A 52 -5.40 -21.79 1.26
C VAL A 52 -6.75 -21.23 0.85
N VAL A 53 -7.35 -20.49 1.75
CA VAL A 53 -8.54 -19.66 1.47
C VAL A 53 -8.14 -18.19 1.62
N VAL A 54 -8.31 -17.42 0.55
CA VAL A 54 -8.11 -15.96 0.58
C VAL A 54 -9.47 -15.28 0.69
N VAL A 55 -9.58 -14.29 1.59
CA VAL A 55 -10.80 -13.48 1.74
C VAL A 55 -10.45 -12.00 1.64
N ASP A 56 -11.22 -11.23 0.88
CA ASP A 56 -11.06 -9.78 0.75
C ASP A 56 -12.41 -9.06 0.88
N ALA A 57 -12.41 -7.92 1.55
CA ALA A 57 -13.62 -7.13 1.77
C ALA A 57 -14.10 -6.38 0.52
N GLY A 58 -13.18 -6.06 -0.39
CA GLY A 58 -13.44 -5.40 -1.67
C GLY A 58 -13.51 -6.38 -2.84
N ASP A 59 -13.50 -5.83 -4.03
CA ASP A 59 -13.39 -6.58 -5.29
C ASP A 59 -11.95 -6.60 -5.85
N GLY A 60 -10.99 -6.06 -5.11
CA GLY A 60 -9.59 -5.91 -5.47
C GLY A 60 -9.26 -4.70 -6.37
N SER A 61 -10.26 -4.02 -6.97
CA SER A 61 -10.04 -2.85 -7.86
C SER A 61 -9.49 -1.63 -7.12
N GLU A 62 -9.76 -1.53 -5.83
CA GLU A 62 -9.38 -0.43 -4.96
C GLU A 62 -8.12 -0.74 -4.14
N SER A 63 -7.49 -1.91 -4.35
CA SER A 63 -6.30 -2.28 -3.57
C SER A 63 -5.13 -1.34 -3.87
N VAL A 64 -4.30 -1.07 -2.86
CA VAL A 64 -3.06 -0.26 -3.01
C VAL A 64 -2.14 -0.84 -4.09
N SER A 65 -2.14 -2.16 -4.28
CA SER A 65 -1.32 -2.86 -5.26
C SER A 65 -1.61 -2.42 -6.69
N VAL A 66 -2.89 -2.30 -7.06
CA VAL A 66 -3.32 -1.84 -8.38
C VAL A 66 -3.43 -0.32 -8.49
N ARG A 67 -3.25 0.41 -7.41
CA ARG A 67 -3.15 1.89 -7.37
C ARG A 67 -1.71 2.36 -7.17
N SER A 68 -0.74 1.58 -7.64
CA SER A 68 0.68 1.88 -7.52
C SER A 68 1.31 2.23 -8.88
N SER A 69 2.53 2.74 -8.85
CA SER A 69 3.34 2.89 -10.07
C SER A 69 3.90 1.56 -10.58
N ALA A 70 3.73 0.46 -9.85
CA ALA A 70 4.12 -0.89 -10.22
C ALA A 70 5.58 -1.04 -10.69
N LYS A 71 6.50 -0.45 -9.95
CA LYS A 71 7.94 -0.69 -10.06
C LYS A 71 8.28 -1.96 -9.27
N VAL A 72 8.99 -2.88 -9.88
CA VAL A 72 9.58 -4.06 -9.24
C VAL A 72 11.09 -3.84 -9.21
N SER A 73 11.59 -3.37 -8.09
CA SER A 73 13.00 -2.99 -7.93
C SER A 73 13.49 -3.36 -6.54
N VAL A 74 14.76 -3.69 -6.45
CA VAL A 74 15.47 -3.83 -5.18
C VAL A 74 15.94 -2.47 -4.64
N LEU A 75 16.16 -1.49 -5.51
CA LEU A 75 16.59 -0.13 -5.12
C LEU A 75 15.37 0.69 -4.66
N HIS A 76 15.31 0.96 -3.36
CA HIS A 76 14.16 1.53 -2.66
C HIS A 76 14.45 2.93 -2.10
N ASP A 77 14.51 3.96 -2.93
CA ASP A 77 14.84 5.33 -2.45
C ASP A 77 16.22 5.29 -1.75
N LEU A 78 16.30 5.72 -0.50
CA LEU A 78 17.46 5.61 0.40
C LEU A 78 17.15 4.66 1.58
N SER A 79 16.37 3.61 1.33
CA SER A 79 15.83 2.77 2.41
C SER A 79 16.91 1.91 3.09
N ALA A 80 17.88 1.37 2.34
CA ALA A 80 18.93 0.54 2.94
C ALA A 80 19.84 1.38 3.85
N ALA A 81 20.23 2.59 3.43
CA ALA A 81 20.99 3.54 4.26
C ALA A 81 20.20 3.94 5.52
N ASN A 82 18.91 4.21 5.38
CA ASN A 82 18.02 4.51 6.52
C ASN A 82 17.89 3.33 7.49
N VAL A 83 17.79 2.10 6.99
CA VAL A 83 17.83 0.88 7.82
C VAL A 83 19.18 0.75 8.51
N ALA A 84 20.29 0.98 7.79
CA ALA A 84 21.64 0.93 8.38
C ALA A 84 21.81 1.93 9.53
N GLN A 85 21.32 3.13 9.36
CA GLN A 85 21.36 4.18 10.40
C GLN A 85 20.57 3.79 11.66
N ARG A 86 19.42 3.13 11.50
CA ARG A 86 18.50 2.80 12.59
C ARG A 86 18.76 1.46 13.24
N ARG A 87 19.24 0.47 12.47
CA ARG A 87 19.36 -0.93 12.88
C ARG A 87 20.73 -1.55 12.62
N GLY A 88 21.65 -0.77 12.05
CA GLY A 88 23.00 -1.20 11.74
C GLY A 88 23.16 -1.86 10.37
N ARG A 89 24.41 -1.84 9.87
CA ARG A 89 24.78 -2.32 8.52
C ARG A 89 24.33 -3.76 8.25
N ARG A 90 24.46 -4.69 9.22
CA ARG A 90 24.05 -6.09 9.04
C ARG A 90 22.57 -6.20 8.67
N VAL A 91 21.69 -5.49 9.37
CA VAL A 91 20.24 -5.53 9.10
C VAL A 91 19.92 -4.89 7.75
N ALA A 92 20.66 -3.86 7.35
CA ALA A 92 20.49 -3.26 6.02
C ALA A 92 20.87 -4.25 4.89
N LEU A 93 21.94 -5.00 5.04
CA LEU A 93 22.30 -6.08 4.09
C LEU A 93 21.25 -7.19 4.05
N GLU A 94 20.71 -7.58 5.22
CA GLU A 94 19.57 -8.52 5.31
C GLU A 94 18.33 -7.98 4.58
N TYR A 95 18.06 -6.68 4.68
CA TYR A 95 16.97 -6.01 3.95
C TYR A 95 17.17 -6.07 2.42
N VAL A 96 18.37 -5.75 1.92
CA VAL A 96 18.66 -5.83 0.49
C VAL A 96 18.53 -7.28 0.00
N SER A 97 19.09 -8.26 0.73
CA SER A 97 18.99 -9.68 0.37
C SER A 97 17.54 -10.17 0.33
N ALA A 98 16.71 -9.73 1.26
CA ALA A 98 15.29 -10.07 1.29
C ALA A 98 14.53 -9.49 0.09
N ASN A 99 14.85 -8.26 -0.33
CA ASN A 99 14.23 -7.64 -1.49
C ASN A 99 14.76 -8.23 -2.80
N GLN A 100 16.02 -8.67 -2.86
CA GLN A 100 16.54 -9.45 -3.99
C GLN A 100 15.77 -10.78 -4.10
N PHE A 101 15.58 -11.50 -3.00
CA PHE A 101 14.72 -12.69 -2.97
C PHE A 101 13.30 -12.37 -3.51
N GLY A 102 12.73 -11.24 -3.09
CA GLY A 102 11.40 -10.82 -3.55
C GLY A 102 11.35 -10.52 -5.05
N TYR A 103 12.35 -9.82 -5.58
CA TYR A 103 12.49 -9.58 -7.01
C TYR A 103 12.63 -10.89 -7.79
N ASP A 104 13.52 -11.77 -7.36
CA ASP A 104 13.80 -13.05 -8.03
C ASP A 104 12.57 -13.95 -8.03
N TRP A 105 11.79 -13.95 -6.94
CA TRP A 105 10.54 -14.72 -6.86
C TRP A 105 9.51 -14.22 -7.89
N ILE A 106 9.29 -12.88 -7.99
CA ILE A 106 8.34 -12.32 -8.96
C ILE A 106 8.80 -12.59 -10.38
N ALA A 107 10.08 -12.33 -10.69
CA ALA A 107 10.62 -12.53 -12.01
C ALA A 107 10.46 -13.98 -12.47
N ARG A 108 10.82 -14.94 -11.59
CA ARG A 108 10.64 -16.36 -11.85
C ARG A 108 9.17 -16.75 -11.99
N TYR A 109 8.29 -16.23 -11.15
CA TYR A 109 6.85 -16.51 -11.23
C TYR A 109 6.28 -16.06 -12.58
N VAL A 110 6.66 -14.87 -13.04
CA VAL A 110 6.25 -14.33 -14.35
C VAL A 110 6.78 -15.19 -15.50
N GLU A 111 8.05 -15.59 -15.46
CA GLU A 111 8.69 -16.38 -16.50
C GLU A 111 8.16 -17.83 -16.54
N GLU A 112 8.14 -18.54 -15.40
CA GLU A 112 7.76 -19.96 -15.36
C GLU A 112 6.28 -20.20 -15.63
N ARG A 113 5.41 -19.19 -15.39
CA ARG A 113 3.96 -19.29 -15.61
C ARG A 113 3.46 -18.50 -16.81
N ASP A 114 4.39 -17.96 -17.61
CA ASP A 114 4.08 -17.17 -18.82
C ASP A 114 3.02 -16.08 -18.57
N VAL A 115 3.24 -15.29 -17.50
CA VAL A 115 2.25 -14.28 -17.05
C VAL A 115 2.24 -13.09 -18.00
N GLU A 116 1.15 -12.89 -18.71
CA GLU A 116 0.93 -11.74 -19.59
C GLU A 116 0.64 -10.46 -18.77
N CYS A 117 1.69 -9.82 -18.21
CA CYS A 117 1.59 -8.64 -17.36
C CYS A 117 2.45 -7.46 -17.81
N ASN A 118 2.78 -7.37 -19.09
CA ASN A 118 3.67 -6.33 -19.64
C ASN A 118 4.97 -6.19 -18.81
N TRP A 119 5.63 -7.33 -18.56
CA TRP A 119 6.89 -7.35 -17.85
C TRP A 119 8.01 -6.77 -18.69
N GLU A 120 8.59 -5.66 -18.23
CA GLU A 120 9.65 -4.93 -18.94
C GLU A 120 10.84 -4.71 -18.02
N HIS A 121 12.05 -4.94 -18.56
CA HIS A 121 13.28 -4.63 -17.83
C HIS A 121 13.71 -3.18 -18.07
N HIS A 122 13.88 -2.44 -16.99
CA HIS A 122 14.40 -1.08 -16.98
C HIS A 122 15.40 -0.89 -15.84
N ASP A 123 16.27 0.09 -15.98
CA ASP A 123 17.11 0.55 -14.88
C ASP A 123 16.23 1.27 -13.85
N ALA A 124 16.46 1.01 -12.55
CA ALA A 124 15.90 1.82 -11.47
C ALA A 124 16.94 2.84 -11.03
N VAL A 125 16.55 4.10 -11.04
CA VAL A 125 17.43 5.23 -10.78
C VAL A 125 16.92 6.04 -9.59
N THR A 126 17.66 6.02 -8.49
CA THR A 126 17.45 6.95 -7.36
C THR A 126 18.41 8.11 -7.51
N TYR A 127 17.91 9.34 -7.48
CA TYR A 127 18.73 10.54 -7.62
C TYR A 127 18.45 11.57 -6.53
N VAL A 128 19.45 12.43 -6.30
CA VAL A 128 19.40 13.52 -5.34
C VAL A 128 20.01 14.78 -5.96
N ASN A 129 19.51 15.93 -5.52
CA ASN A 129 19.99 17.24 -5.95
C ASN A 129 20.63 18.05 -4.82
N ASP A 130 20.24 17.80 -3.57
CA ASP A 130 20.77 18.48 -2.40
C ASP A 130 22.08 17.83 -1.94
N PRO A 131 23.19 18.60 -1.83
CA PRO A 131 24.46 18.08 -1.32
C PRO A 131 24.38 17.40 0.05
N SER A 132 23.43 17.78 0.90
CA SER A 132 23.22 17.12 2.20
C SER A 132 22.77 15.68 2.11
N SER A 133 22.28 15.23 0.94
CA SER A 133 21.83 13.87 0.66
C SER A 133 22.92 12.97 0.06
N PHE A 134 24.07 13.53 -0.37
CA PHE A 134 25.08 12.77 -1.11
C PHE A 134 25.69 11.64 -0.29
N ASP A 135 26.07 11.88 0.96
CA ASP A 135 26.65 10.85 1.83
C ASP A 135 25.67 9.68 2.06
N THR A 136 24.38 9.99 2.14
CA THR A 136 23.34 8.95 2.29
C THR A 136 23.16 8.16 1.00
N LEU A 137 23.24 8.81 -0.15
CA LEU A 137 23.19 8.14 -1.46
C LEU A 137 24.42 7.22 -1.67
N ASP A 138 25.61 7.68 -1.29
CA ASP A 138 26.83 6.88 -1.36
C ASP A 138 26.75 5.64 -0.45
N ALA A 139 26.24 5.81 0.77
CA ALA A 139 26.00 4.71 1.69
C ALA A 139 24.97 3.70 1.15
N GLU A 140 23.93 4.18 0.46
CA GLU A 140 22.95 3.34 -0.25
C GLU A 140 23.63 2.50 -1.31
N ALA A 141 24.43 3.13 -2.21
CA ALA A 141 25.18 2.43 -3.27
C ALA A 141 26.11 1.35 -2.70
N GLU A 142 26.87 1.67 -1.64
CA GLU A 142 27.77 0.71 -1.01
C GLU A 142 27.06 -0.52 -0.44
N LEU A 143 25.87 -0.37 0.15
CA LEU A 143 25.09 -1.46 0.71
C LEU A 143 24.60 -2.41 -0.39
N TYR A 144 24.12 -1.86 -1.50
CA TYR A 144 23.67 -2.66 -2.64
C TYR A 144 24.83 -3.37 -3.34
N ALA A 145 25.95 -2.68 -3.58
CA ALA A 145 27.17 -3.27 -4.13
C ALA A 145 27.70 -4.40 -3.24
N ALA A 146 27.72 -4.21 -1.92
CA ALA A 146 28.13 -5.23 -0.96
C ALA A 146 27.19 -6.44 -0.91
N SER A 147 25.95 -6.30 -1.38
CA SER A 147 24.97 -7.38 -1.50
C SER A 147 25.00 -8.06 -2.89
N GLY A 148 25.90 -7.66 -3.78
CA GLY A 148 26.04 -8.22 -5.12
C GLY A 148 25.03 -7.71 -6.16
N VAL A 149 24.31 -6.63 -5.86
CA VAL A 149 23.42 -5.97 -6.83
C VAL A 149 24.26 -5.19 -7.85
N ASP A 150 23.92 -5.29 -9.14
CA ASP A 150 24.59 -4.53 -10.20
C ASP A 150 24.21 -3.04 -10.11
N ILE A 151 25.10 -2.28 -9.48
CA ILE A 151 24.93 -0.85 -9.19
C ILE A 151 25.92 -0.03 -10.00
N ALA A 152 25.43 1.08 -10.56
CA ALA A 152 26.25 2.15 -11.13
C ALA A 152 25.98 3.48 -10.42
N VAL A 153 27.01 4.30 -10.28
CA VAL A 153 26.90 5.62 -9.63
C VAL A 153 27.09 6.69 -10.71
N ASP A 154 26.33 7.79 -10.60
CA ASP A 154 26.40 8.97 -11.46
C ASP A 154 26.38 8.65 -12.98
N THR A 155 25.54 7.69 -13.38
CA THR A 155 25.33 7.37 -14.80
C THR A 155 24.62 8.54 -15.49
N PRO A 156 25.24 9.15 -16.54
CA PRO A 156 24.60 10.25 -17.25
C PRO A 156 23.26 9.84 -17.86
N ARG A 157 22.23 10.68 -17.73
CA ARG A 157 20.90 10.47 -18.30
C ARG A 157 20.42 11.74 -19.02
N LYS A 158 19.72 11.55 -20.12
CA LYS A 158 19.06 12.65 -20.84
C LYS A 158 17.65 12.84 -20.29
N VAL A 159 17.54 13.63 -19.25
CA VAL A 159 16.27 13.98 -18.60
C VAL A 159 16.12 15.50 -18.54
N PRO A 160 14.88 16.03 -18.65
CA PRO A 160 14.64 17.48 -18.67
C PRO A 160 14.49 18.09 -17.26
N PHE A 161 14.84 17.39 -16.22
CA PHE A 161 14.77 17.84 -14.81
C PHE A 161 16.15 17.76 -14.15
N ASP A 162 16.29 18.43 -13.01
CA ASP A 162 17.54 18.45 -12.24
C ASP A 162 17.94 17.05 -11.79
N PHE A 163 19.20 16.70 -12.05
CA PHE A 163 19.76 15.37 -11.84
C PHE A 163 21.25 15.51 -11.50
N THR A 164 21.54 15.66 -10.21
CA THR A 164 22.91 15.99 -9.76
C THR A 164 23.74 14.75 -9.47
N ARG A 165 23.26 13.87 -8.60
CA ARG A 165 23.90 12.60 -8.24
C ARG A 165 22.88 11.46 -8.32
N SER A 166 23.34 10.25 -8.64
CA SER A 166 22.44 9.11 -8.76
C SER A 166 23.09 7.77 -8.43
N VAL A 167 22.22 6.83 -8.03
CA VAL A 167 22.50 5.40 -7.96
C VAL A 167 21.54 4.69 -8.90
N THR A 168 22.06 3.82 -9.74
CA THR A 168 21.31 3.03 -10.72
C THR A 168 21.44 1.55 -10.39
N ALA A 169 20.34 0.86 -10.09
CA ALA A 169 20.27 -0.58 -10.10
C ALA A 169 19.85 -1.04 -11.52
N ARG A 170 20.72 -1.81 -12.17
CA ARG A 170 20.49 -2.25 -13.55
C ARG A 170 19.47 -3.37 -13.63
N ARG A 171 18.79 -3.49 -14.79
CA ARG A 171 17.88 -4.59 -15.13
C ARG A 171 16.83 -4.89 -14.04
N GLN A 172 16.29 -3.85 -13.44
CA GLN A 172 15.10 -3.97 -12.61
C GLN A 172 13.87 -4.14 -13.52
N ALA A 173 12.65 -4.16 -12.98
CA ALA A 173 11.47 -4.38 -13.79
C ALA A 173 10.32 -3.44 -13.45
N GLN A 174 9.41 -3.33 -14.41
CA GLN A 174 8.10 -2.73 -14.28
C GLN A 174 7.06 -3.61 -14.98
N PHE A 175 5.79 -3.51 -14.60
CA PHE A 175 4.76 -4.38 -15.14
C PHE A 175 3.35 -3.82 -14.94
N ASP A 176 2.31 -4.53 -15.41
CA ASP A 176 0.90 -4.34 -15.07
C ASP A 176 0.57 -5.13 -13.80
N PRO A 177 0.38 -4.46 -12.65
CA PRO A 177 0.14 -5.14 -11.38
C PRO A 177 -1.22 -5.83 -11.31
N ALA A 178 -2.22 -5.34 -12.05
CA ALA A 178 -3.54 -5.94 -12.04
C ALA A 178 -3.54 -7.27 -12.82
N ALA A 179 -2.87 -7.30 -13.98
CA ALA A 179 -2.69 -8.54 -14.74
C ALA A 179 -1.93 -9.59 -13.94
N PHE A 180 -0.87 -9.21 -13.26
CA PHE A 180 -0.10 -10.10 -12.40
C PHE A 180 -0.94 -10.69 -11.26
N LEU A 181 -1.72 -9.87 -10.56
CA LEU A 181 -2.55 -10.33 -9.45
C LEU A 181 -3.72 -11.19 -9.93
N ASP A 182 -4.34 -10.85 -11.06
CA ASP A 182 -5.41 -11.66 -11.67
C ASP A 182 -4.88 -13.04 -12.08
N HIS A 183 -3.64 -13.12 -12.58
CA HIS A 183 -3.01 -14.41 -12.89
C HIS A 183 -2.77 -15.25 -11.62
N ILE A 184 -2.31 -14.64 -10.52
CA ILE A 184 -2.18 -15.37 -9.24
C ILE A 184 -3.53 -15.92 -8.79
N VAL A 185 -4.62 -15.14 -8.91
CA VAL A 185 -5.96 -15.61 -8.57
C VAL A 185 -6.37 -16.78 -9.47
N TYR A 186 -6.10 -16.70 -10.77
CA TYR A 186 -6.34 -17.78 -11.71
C TYR A 186 -5.59 -19.05 -11.31
N ASP A 187 -4.29 -18.96 -11.04
CA ASP A 187 -3.47 -20.10 -10.62
C ASP A 187 -3.95 -20.74 -9.33
N LEU A 188 -4.26 -19.92 -8.32
CA LEU A 188 -4.79 -20.40 -7.04
C LEU A 188 -6.07 -21.21 -7.26
N THR A 189 -7.01 -20.68 -8.05
CA THR A 189 -8.30 -21.33 -8.28
C THR A 189 -8.17 -22.58 -9.17
N ALA A 190 -7.31 -22.57 -10.17
CA ALA A 190 -7.01 -23.72 -11.01
C ALA A 190 -6.40 -24.89 -10.22
N ASN A 191 -5.69 -24.58 -9.12
CA ASN A 191 -5.07 -25.56 -8.23
C ASN A 191 -5.91 -25.88 -6.98
N GLY A 192 -7.22 -25.56 -6.98
CA GLY A 192 -8.17 -25.93 -5.95
C GLY A 192 -8.16 -25.06 -4.70
N ASN A 193 -7.42 -23.94 -4.71
CA ASN A 193 -7.50 -22.93 -3.65
C ASN A 193 -8.64 -21.95 -3.94
N GLU A 194 -9.11 -21.24 -2.93
CA GLU A 194 -10.29 -20.39 -3.06
C GLU A 194 -10.00 -18.93 -2.72
N VAL A 195 -10.51 -18.01 -3.54
CA VAL A 195 -10.41 -16.57 -3.32
C VAL A 195 -11.83 -15.98 -3.28
N PHE A 196 -12.20 -15.36 -2.16
CA PHE A 196 -13.53 -14.77 -1.95
C PHE A 196 -13.41 -13.26 -1.82
N TYR A 197 -13.83 -12.56 -2.85
CA TYR A 197 -14.02 -11.10 -2.82
C TYR A 197 -15.39 -10.76 -2.18
N GLY A 198 -15.55 -9.51 -1.75
CA GLY A 198 -16.76 -9.04 -1.07
C GLY A 198 -16.98 -9.67 0.31
N THR A 199 -15.95 -10.33 0.85
CA THR A 199 -16.02 -11.10 2.11
C THR A 199 -15.22 -10.41 3.19
N ARG A 200 -15.87 -9.57 3.99
CA ARG A 200 -15.24 -8.80 5.06
C ARG A 200 -15.02 -9.61 6.31
N VAL A 201 -13.79 -9.68 6.79
CA VAL A 201 -13.48 -10.22 8.12
C VAL A 201 -13.73 -9.14 9.18
N ARG A 202 -14.54 -9.46 10.18
CA ARG A 202 -14.91 -8.57 11.28
C ARG A 202 -14.20 -8.87 12.60
N GLY A 203 -13.61 -10.06 12.72
CA GLY A 203 -12.90 -10.45 13.91
C GLY A 203 -12.27 -11.83 13.83
N ILE A 204 -11.37 -12.09 14.78
CA ILE A 204 -10.70 -13.39 14.91
C ILE A 204 -10.86 -13.89 16.34
N GLY A 205 -11.53 -15.05 16.46
CA GLY A 205 -11.66 -15.83 17.68
C GLY A 205 -10.60 -16.91 17.78
N ARG A 206 -10.52 -17.54 18.93
CA ARG A 206 -9.68 -18.73 19.17
C ARG A 206 -10.50 -19.86 19.76
N THR A 207 -10.16 -21.05 19.36
CA THR A 207 -10.63 -22.29 19.97
C THR A 207 -9.41 -23.16 20.30
N ARG A 208 -9.63 -24.32 20.92
CA ARG A 208 -8.53 -25.23 21.28
C ARG A 208 -7.91 -25.81 20.02
N GLY A 209 -6.71 -25.32 19.64
CA GLY A 209 -5.95 -25.82 18.51
C GLY A 209 -6.26 -25.18 17.14
N ALA A 210 -7.18 -24.19 17.07
CA ALA A 210 -7.54 -23.53 15.82
C ALA A 210 -7.90 -22.04 16.02
N VAL A 211 -8.09 -21.34 14.91
CA VAL A 211 -8.52 -19.94 14.85
C VAL A 211 -9.87 -19.87 14.13
N ILE A 212 -10.80 -19.07 14.64
CA ILE A 212 -12.09 -18.80 14.00
C ILE A 212 -12.03 -17.44 13.34
N VAL A 213 -12.12 -17.39 12.01
CA VAL A 213 -12.21 -16.16 11.22
C VAL A 213 -13.68 -15.83 11.02
N LYS A 214 -14.13 -14.74 11.64
CA LYS A 214 -15.52 -14.26 11.57
C LYS A 214 -15.68 -13.34 10.37
N THR A 215 -16.45 -13.78 9.37
CA THR A 215 -16.66 -13.01 8.14
C THR A 215 -18.11 -12.57 7.96
N SER A 216 -18.35 -11.69 6.99
CA SER A 216 -19.70 -11.30 6.56
C SER A 216 -20.50 -12.43 5.91
N GLY A 217 -19.83 -13.47 5.43
CA GLY A 217 -20.46 -14.63 4.76
C GLY A 217 -20.54 -15.89 5.62
N GLY A 218 -20.05 -15.85 6.87
CA GLY A 218 -19.99 -17.00 7.79
C GLY A 218 -18.60 -17.14 8.44
N ASP A 219 -18.47 -18.07 9.35
CA ASP A 219 -17.23 -18.32 10.09
C ASP A 219 -16.39 -19.43 9.41
N ILE A 220 -15.07 -19.23 9.34
CA ILE A 220 -14.11 -20.24 8.84
C ILE A 220 -13.21 -20.67 10.01
N THR A 221 -13.10 -21.97 10.26
CA THR A 221 -12.14 -22.51 11.24
C THR A 221 -10.82 -22.82 10.54
N ALA A 222 -9.75 -22.16 10.94
CA ALA A 222 -8.44 -22.27 10.29
C ALA A 222 -7.36 -22.80 11.21
N GLY A 223 -6.37 -23.50 10.64
CA GLY A 223 -5.13 -23.85 11.34
C GLY A 223 -4.31 -22.61 11.66
N HIS A 224 -4.11 -21.76 10.64
CA HIS A 224 -3.40 -20.48 10.74
C HIS A 224 -4.16 -19.37 10.01
N VAL A 225 -3.88 -18.13 10.39
CA VAL A 225 -4.43 -16.93 9.73
C VAL A 225 -3.30 -15.94 9.46
N ILE A 226 -3.25 -15.41 8.25
CA ILE A 226 -2.30 -14.36 7.87
C ILE A 226 -3.11 -13.08 7.57
N VAL A 227 -2.85 -12.02 8.35
CA VAL A 227 -3.50 -10.72 8.18
C VAL A 227 -2.65 -9.84 7.29
N ALA A 228 -3.07 -9.68 6.02
CA ALA A 228 -2.38 -8.93 4.96
C ALA A 228 -3.22 -7.75 4.44
N THR A 229 -3.92 -7.06 5.34
CA THR A 229 -4.91 -5.99 5.05
C THR A 229 -4.29 -4.59 4.95
N GLY A 230 -3.01 -4.46 4.61
CA GLY A 230 -2.25 -3.21 4.67
C GLY A 230 -1.90 -2.83 6.11
N LEU A 231 -2.88 -2.49 6.94
CA LEU A 231 -2.73 -2.42 8.40
C LEU A 231 -3.62 -3.47 9.05
N PRO A 232 -3.09 -4.28 10.00
CA PRO A 232 -3.91 -5.22 10.76
C PRO A 232 -5.06 -4.51 11.49
N PHE A 233 -6.28 -5.01 11.30
CA PHE A 233 -7.48 -4.52 11.99
C PHE A 233 -7.59 -5.02 13.44
N LEU A 234 -6.68 -5.86 13.85
CA LEU A 234 -6.57 -6.35 15.22
C LEU A 234 -5.64 -5.44 16.03
N ASP A 235 -6.12 -4.89 17.14
CA ASP A 235 -5.33 -4.02 18.02
C ASP A 235 -4.18 -4.73 18.74
N ARG A 236 -4.16 -6.06 18.66
CA ARG A 236 -3.08 -6.89 19.21
C ARG A 236 -1.75 -6.58 18.51
N GLY A 237 -0.67 -6.45 19.26
CA GLY A 237 0.66 -6.10 18.73
C GLY A 237 0.85 -4.61 18.45
N LEU A 238 -0.20 -3.80 18.59
CA LEU A 238 -0.18 -2.32 18.46
C LEU A 238 0.48 -1.85 17.15
N HIS A 239 0.25 -2.57 16.04
CA HIS A 239 0.83 -2.21 14.74
C HIS A 239 0.39 -0.82 14.28
N PHE A 240 -0.86 -0.41 14.58
CA PHE A 240 -1.39 0.93 14.30
C PHE A 240 -0.57 2.06 14.95
N ALA A 241 0.04 1.80 16.12
CA ALA A 241 0.90 2.77 16.81
C ALA A 241 2.36 2.75 16.31
N ARG A 242 2.73 1.77 15.49
CA ARG A 242 4.11 1.51 15.01
C ARG A 242 4.27 1.79 13.51
N THR A 243 3.18 2.16 12.85
CA THR A 243 3.15 2.51 11.44
C THR A 243 2.45 3.85 11.24
N GLU A 244 2.77 4.52 10.16
CA GLU A 244 2.17 5.79 9.76
C GLU A 244 1.51 5.65 8.39
N PRO A 245 0.19 5.91 8.24
CA PRO A 245 -0.47 5.89 6.96
C PRO A 245 -0.04 7.09 6.12
N GLN A 246 0.43 6.84 4.91
CA GLN A 246 0.82 7.87 3.95
C GLN A 246 0.11 7.70 2.62
N SER A 247 -0.52 8.77 2.17
CA SER A 247 -1.09 8.90 0.84
C SER A 247 -0.07 9.48 -0.13
N SER A 248 -0.07 8.99 -1.37
CA SER A 248 0.72 9.54 -2.48
C SER A 248 -0.13 9.57 -3.73
N TYR A 249 0.06 10.57 -4.57
CA TYR A 249 -0.74 10.84 -5.75
C TYR A 249 0.03 10.46 -7.00
N ILE A 250 -0.67 10.00 -8.03
CA ILE A 250 -0.12 9.62 -9.34
C ILE A 250 -1.02 10.22 -10.41
N VAL A 251 -0.41 10.82 -11.41
CA VAL A 251 -1.05 11.22 -12.67
C VAL A 251 -0.47 10.41 -13.82
N ALA A 252 -1.32 10.01 -14.75
CA ALA A 252 -0.92 9.42 -16.02
C ALA A 252 -1.14 10.45 -17.12
N CYS A 253 -0.10 10.80 -17.85
CA CYS A 253 -0.10 11.86 -18.86
C CYS A 253 0.42 11.32 -20.19
N GLU A 254 -0.31 11.62 -21.27
CA GLU A 254 0.27 11.61 -22.61
C GLU A 254 1.17 12.83 -22.73
N VAL A 255 2.43 12.63 -23.12
CA VAL A 255 3.44 13.69 -23.18
C VAL A 255 4.05 13.83 -24.57
N GLU A 256 4.62 15.02 -24.84
CA GLU A 256 5.28 15.29 -26.14
C GLU A 256 6.65 14.63 -26.23
N SER A 257 7.40 14.65 -25.12
CA SER A 257 8.79 14.21 -25.06
C SER A 257 9.02 13.34 -23.82
N PRO A 258 8.74 12.03 -23.88
CA PRO A 258 9.00 11.15 -22.74
C PRO A 258 10.51 11.11 -22.42
N PRO A 259 10.89 10.86 -21.16
CA PRO A 259 12.30 10.72 -20.78
C PRO A 259 12.92 9.46 -21.38
N GLU A 260 14.24 9.38 -21.36
CA GLU A 260 14.97 8.13 -21.59
C GLU A 260 14.37 7.01 -20.70
N PRO A 261 14.10 5.80 -21.26
CA PRO A 261 13.42 4.74 -20.52
C PRO A 261 14.20 4.30 -19.29
N ALA A 262 13.62 4.57 -18.11
CA ALA A 262 14.07 4.10 -16.81
C ALA A 262 12.98 4.39 -15.76
N MET A 263 13.13 3.81 -14.58
CA MET A 263 12.29 4.08 -13.41
C MET A 263 12.99 5.09 -12.51
N TYR A 264 12.68 6.38 -12.63
CA TYR A 264 13.31 7.43 -11.84
C TYR A 264 12.61 7.66 -10.51
N LEU A 265 13.39 7.99 -9.48
CA LEU A 265 12.89 8.37 -8.15
C LEU A 265 13.79 9.45 -7.53
N ALA A 266 13.23 10.64 -7.29
CA ALA A 266 13.87 11.66 -6.48
C ALA A 266 13.84 11.26 -5.00
N ALA A 267 14.98 11.21 -4.36
CA ALA A 267 15.10 10.83 -2.95
C ALA A 267 15.10 12.05 -2.00
N ASP A 268 15.30 13.24 -2.53
CA ASP A 268 15.25 14.50 -1.79
C ASP A 268 14.32 15.53 -2.47
N GLY A 269 14.20 16.70 -1.88
CA GLY A 269 13.37 17.79 -2.40
C GLY A 269 11.92 17.39 -2.63
N ASP A 270 11.36 17.86 -3.72
CA ASP A 270 10.05 17.49 -4.21
C ASP A 270 10.11 16.08 -4.82
N LYS A 271 9.86 15.07 -4.00
CA LYS A 271 9.95 13.67 -4.42
C LYS A 271 9.04 13.39 -5.63
N ARG A 272 9.66 12.93 -6.71
CA ARG A 272 8.98 12.52 -7.95
C ARG A 272 9.36 11.10 -8.30
N SER A 273 8.34 10.27 -8.55
CA SER A 273 8.48 8.91 -9.06
C SER A 273 8.00 8.89 -10.49
N ILE A 274 8.85 8.54 -11.44
CA ILE A 274 8.58 8.68 -12.88
C ILE A 274 8.86 7.35 -13.57
N ARG A 275 7.94 6.92 -14.44
CA ARG A 275 8.14 5.81 -15.38
C ARG A 275 7.13 5.88 -16.53
N THR A 276 7.46 5.29 -17.64
CA THR A 276 6.50 5.04 -18.74
C THR A 276 5.60 3.85 -18.41
N ALA A 277 4.40 3.83 -18.94
CA ALA A 277 3.46 2.71 -18.85
C ALA A 277 2.57 2.69 -20.11
N THR A 278 1.93 1.54 -20.34
CA THR A 278 0.91 1.37 -21.37
C THR A 278 -0.42 1.10 -20.69
N THR A 279 -1.45 1.85 -21.06
CA THR A 279 -2.83 1.63 -20.58
C THR A 279 -3.44 0.38 -21.21
N VAL A 280 -4.59 -0.06 -20.72
CA VAL A 280 -5.27 -1.26 -21.24
C VAL A 280 -5.65 -1.13 -22.72
N ASP A 281 -5.92 0.08 -23.21
CA ASP A 281 -6.23 0.36 -24.62
C ASP A 281 -4.98 0.55 -25.52
N GLY A 282 -3.76 0.37 -24.96
CA GLY A 282 -2.50 0.47 -25.69
C GLY A 282 -1.92 1.89 -25.78
N THR A 283 -2.48 2.87 -25.07
CA THR A 283 -1.94 4.24 -25.05
C THR A 283 -0.69 4.31 -24.18
N GLU A 284 0.40 4.85 -24.70
CA GLU A 284 1.60 5.13 -23.91
C GLU A 284 1.41 6.38 -23.05
N VAL A 285 1.71 6.26 -21.76
CA VAL A 285 1.60 7.34 -20.77
C VAL A 285 2.84 7.43 -19.90
N LEU A 286 3.11 8.63 -19.41
CA LEU A 286 4.08 8.87 -18.36
C LEU A 286 3.35 8.90 -17.00
N LEU A 287 3.73 7.99 -16.10
CA LEU A 287 3.28 8.02 -14.72
C LEU A 287 4.19 8.94 -13.92
N VAL A 288 3.62 9.99 -13.33
CA VAL A 288 4.33 10.90 -12.43
C VAL A 288 3.66 10.83 -11.05
N GLY A 289 4.40 10.33 -10.07
CA GLY A 289 3.94 10.20 -8.68
C GLY A 289 4.67 11.13 -7.74
N GLY A 290 4.03 11.46 -6.61
CA GLY A 290 4.62 12.33 -5.60
C GLY A 290 3.61 12.88 -4.62
N GLU A 291 3.88 14.10 -4.11
CA GLU A 291 3.00 14.87 -3.24
C GLU A 291 2.53 14.08 -1.99
N GLY A 292 3.41 13.23 -1.44
CA GLY A 292 3.10 12.38 -0.31
C GLY A 292 2.78 13.17 0.96
N HIS A 293 1.77 12.73 1.70
CA HIS A 293 1.42 13.30 3.00
C HIS A 293 0.77 12.23 3.89
N ARG A 294 0.69 12.52 5.19
CA ARG A 294 0.00 11.64 6.12
C ARG A 294 -1.51 11.65 5.84
N THR A 295 -2.09 10.46 5.69
CA THR A 295 -3.52 10.29 5.35
C THR A 295 -4.43 11.01 6.34
N GLY A 296 -5.44 11.70 5.83
CA GLY A 296 -6.38 12.48 6.64
C GLY A 296 -5.77 13.74 7.28
N GLN A 297 -4.52 14.07 6.96
CA GLN A 297 -3.83 15.28 7.42
C GLN A 297 -3.38 16.08 6.20
N GLY A 298 -4.04 17.16 5.91
CA GLY A 298 -3.77 18.02 4.75
C GLY A 298 -5.06 18.65 4.30
N ASP A 299 -4.95 19.76 3.64
CA ASP A 299 -6.08 20.67 3.39
C ASP A 299 -6.53 20.68 1.93
N ASP A 300 -5.63 20.74 0.96
CA ASP A 300 -6.00 20.80 -0.47
C ASP A 300 -5.40 19.62 -1.24
N THR A 301 -6.10 18.48 -1.25
CA THR A 301 -5.66 17.29 -1.97
C THR A 301 -5.77 17.44 -3.49
N GLU A 302 -6.69 18.27 -4.00
CA GLU A 302 -6.77 18.61 -5.41
C GLU A 302 -5.53 19.38 -5.90
N ARG A 303 -4.95 20.24 -5.07
CA ARG A 303 -3.70 20.93 -5.39
C ARG A 303 -2.56 19.96 -5.67
N ARG A 304 -2.53 18.81 -4.98
CA ARG A 304 -1.48 17.80 -5.16
C ARG A 304 -1.47 17.22 -6.58
N TYR A 305 -2.64 16.94 -7.13
CA TYR A 305 -2.73 16.53 -8.53
C TYR A 305 -2.33 17.66 -9.48
N ARG A 306 -2.77 18.90 -9.22
CA ARG A 306 -2.35 20.05 -10.04
C ARG A 306 -0.84 20.22 -10.03
N THR A 307 -0.19 20.17 -8.88
CA THR A 307 1.27 20.26 -8.76
C THR A 307 1.99 19.19 -9.58
N LEU A 308 1.48 17.95 -9.61
CA LEU A 308 2.06 16.88 -10.42
C LEU A 308 1.87 17.13 -11.92
N VAL A 309 0.69 17.60 -12.34
CA VAL A 309 0.40 17.92 -13.73
C VAL A 309 1.24 19.10 -14.20
N ASP A 310 1.35 20.17 -13.38
CA ASP A 310 2.13 21.37 -13.70
C ASP A 310 3.62 21.00 -13.86
N TRP A 311 4.15 20.19 -12.94
CA TRP A 311 5.52 19.69 -13.04
C TRP A 311 5.73 18.81 -14.28
N CYS A 312 4.79 17.92 -14.58
CA CYS A 312 4.85 17.07 -15.77
C CYS A 312 4.80 17.92 -17.05
N ASN A 313 3.95 18.94 -17.09
CA ASN A 313 3.83 19.83 -18.23
C ASN A 313 5.09 20.68 -18.47
N GLU A 314 5.71 21.17 -17.40
CA GLU A 314 6.95 21.95 -17.46
C GLU A 314 8.09 21.16 -18.10
N HIS A 315 8.21 19.87 -17.76
CA HIS A 315 9.36 19.05 -18.14
C HIS A 315 9.14 18.23 -19.43
N PHE A 316 7.91 17.81 -19.73
CA PHE A 316 7.64 16.84 -20.78
C PHE A 316 6.60 17.32 -21.83
N GLY A 317 5.89 18.42 -21.58
CA GLY A 317 4.80 18.89 -22.44
C GLY A 317 3.59 17.93 -22.38
N VAL A 318 2.59 18.24 -21.53
CA VAL A 318 1.39 17.42 -21.38
C VAL A 318 0.41 17.66 -22.52
N ARG A 319 0.08 16.61 -23.28
CA ARG A 319 -1.00 16.62 -24.29
C ARG A 319 -2.35 16.34 -23.67
N ALA A 320 -2.41 15.35 -22.77
CA ALA A 320 -3.61 14.97 -22.04
C ALA A 320 -3.25 14.36 -20.70
N VAL A 321 -4.07 14.59 -19.69
CA VAL A 321 -4.08 13.85 -18.43
C VAL A 321 -5.15 12.78 -18.55
N THR A 322 -4.75 11.52 -18.68
CA THR A 322 -5.67 10.40 -18.90
C THR A 322 -6.28 9.93 -17.58
N HIS A 323 -5.45 9.70 -16.56
CA HIS A 323 -5.89 9.18 -15.27
C HIS A 323 -5.26 9.94 -14.11
N ARG A 324 -5.94 9.88 -12.97
CA ARG A 324 -5.41 10.31 -11.68
C ARG A 324 -5.88 9.36 -10.59
N PHE A 325 -4.99 8.97 -9.71
CA PHE A 325 -5.30 8.06 -8.60
C PHE A 325 -4.33 8.23 -7.43
N MET A 326 -4.78 7.85 -6.27
CA MET A 326 -4.02 7.91 -5.04
C MET A 326 -3.81 6.51 -4.49
N ALA A 327 -2.62 6.27 -3.93
CA ALA A 327 -2.28 5.08 -3.16
C ALA A 327 -2.00 5.46 -1.70
N GLN A 328 -2.43 4.60 -0.77
CA GLN A 328 -2.10 4.72 0.64
C GLN A 328 -1.25 3.54 1.09
N ASP A 329 -0.10 3.78 1.69
CA ASP A 329 0.72 2.73 2.29
C ASP A 329 1.09 3.08 3.74
N TYR A 330 1.62 2.09 4.46
CA TYR A 330 1.99 2.21 5.86
C TYR A 330 3.51 2.21 6.01
N MET A 331 4.02 3.33 6.53
CA MET A 331 5.45 3.52 6.77
C MET A 331 5.82 3.06 8.17
N THR A 332 6.89 2.30 8.30
CA THR A 332 7.42 1.89 9.60
C THR A 332 8.54 2.83 10.04
N GLY A 333 8.72 3.00 11.35
CA GLY A 333 9.75 3.89 11.88
C GLY A 333 11.19 3.45 11.59
N ASP A 334 11.42 2.19 11.25
CA ASP A 334 12.74 1.63 10.93
C ASP A 334 12.92 1.25 9.45
N HIS A 335 11.98 1.66 8.59
CA HIS A 335 11.93 1.39 7.15
C HIS A 335 11.87 -0.10 6.76
N MET A 336 11.51 -0.99 7.69
CA MET A 336 11.37 -2.41 7.41
C MET A 336 9.94 -2.90 7.63
N PRO A 337 9.39 -3.76 6.77
CA PRO A 337 8.10 -4.40 6.98
C PRO A 337 8.04 -5.21 8.28
N PHE A 338 6.83 -5.42 8.79
CA PHE A 338 6.55 -6.34 9.88
C PHE A 338 5.96 -7.63 9.33
N ALA A 339 6.57 -8.77 9.69
CA ALA A 339 6.09 -10.10 9.35
C ALA A 339 6.24 -11.08 10.52
N GLY A 340 5.40 -12.12 10.57
CA GLY A 340 5.42 -13.14 11.61
C GLY A 340 4.29 -12.98 12.64
N PRO A 341 4.43 -13.57 13.84
CA PRO A 341 3.40 -13.60 14.87
C PRO A 341 2.84 -12.24 15.24
N ILE A 342 1.52 -12.09 15.32
CA ILE A 342 0.88 -10.80 15.69
C ILE A 342 1.31 -10.30 17.08
N THR A 343 1.58 -11.23 17.98
CA THR A 343 2.15 -10.97 19.33
C THR A 343 3.13 -12.09 19.68
N PRO A 344 4.09 -11.86 20.59
CA PRO A 344 4.97 -12.92 21.07
C PRO A 344 4.15 -14.13 21.57
N GLY A 345 4.57 -15.33 21.19
CA GLY A 345 3.92 -16.59 21.57
C GLY A 345 2.61 -16.89 20.83
N ASN A 346 2.25 -16.11 19.82
CA ASN A 346 1.11 -16.41 18.96
C ASN A 346 1.61 -17.04 17.65
N ASP A 347 1.53 -18.35 17.57
CA ASP A 347 1.97 -19.13 16.42
C ASP A 347 0.95 -19.26 15.29
N ARG A 348 -0.32 -18.86 15.52
CA ARG A 348 -1.43 -19.12 14.60
C ARG A 348 -1.99 -17.88 13.90
N ILE A 349 -1.71 -16.70 14.41
CA ILE A 349 -2.13 -15.44 13.78
C ILE A 349 -0.87 -14.66 13.42
N LEU A 350 -0.62 -14.56 12.12
CA LEU A 350 0.54 -13.90 11.54
C LEU A 350 0.11 -12.60 10.86
N VAL A 351 1.04 -11.68 10.69
CA VAL A 351 0.78 -10.39 10.05
C VAL A 351 1.76 -10.10 8.94
N ALA A 352 1.32 -9.26 7.99
CA ALA A 352 2.11 -8.67 6.93
C ALA A 352 1.70 -7.20 6.79
N THR A 353 2.59 -6.25 7.18
CA THR A 353 2.27 -4.82 7.16
C THR A 353 3.51 -3.94 7.07
N GLY A 354 3.32 -2.66 6.72
CA GLY A 354 4.40 -1.66 6.71
C GLY A 354 5.35 -1.83 5.52
N MET A 355 4.82 -1.94 4.31
CA MET A 355 5.61 -2.18 3.10
C MET A 355 6.42 -0.97 2.64
N ASN A 356 6.27 0.20 3.26
CA ASN A 356 7.06 1.40 3.01
C ASN A 356 7.08 1.83 1.53
N LYS A 357 5.94 1.67 0.82
CA LYS A 357 5.75 1.95 -0.62
C LYS A 357 6.44 0.98 -1.59
N TRP A 358 7.07 -0.09 -1.09
CA TRP A 358 7.79 -1.09 -1.88
C TRP A 358 7.15 -2.47 -1.75
N GLY A 359 5.81 -2.51 -1.92
CA GLY A 359 5.01 -3.71 -1.69
C GLY A 359 5.40 -4.89 -2.55
N PHE A 360 5.82 -4.71 -3.81
CA PHE A 360 6.07 -5.83 -4.71
C PHE A 360 7.26 -6.69 -4.26
N THR A 361 8.43 -6.11 -4.07
CA THR A 361 9.60 -6.89 -3.63
C THR A 361 9.59 -7.24 -2.14
N ASN A 362 8.92 -6.43 -1.32
CA ASN A 362 8.74 -6.79 0.09
C ASN A 362 7.69 -7.91 0.30
N ALA A 363 6.69 -8.07 -0.58
CA ALA A 363 5.63 -9.06 -0.39
C ALA A 363 6.14 -10.51 -0.37
N PRO A 364 6.98 -10.99 -1.34
CA PRO A 364 7.53 -12.34 -1.26
C PRO A 364 8.46 -12.53 -0.06
N ALA A 365 9.23 -11.50 0.33
CA ALA A 365 10.07 -11.55 1.52
C ALA A 365 9.24 -11.73 2.80
N VAL A 366 8.17 -10.95 2.96
CA VAL A 366 7.24 -11.04 4.10
C VAL A 366 6.48 -12.38 4.08
N ALA A 367 6.09 -12.87 2.90
CA ALA A 367 5.48 -14.18 2.73
C ALA A 367 6.41 -15.29 3.23
N ALA A 368 7.68 -15.27 2.82
CA ALA A 368 8.66 -16.27 3.28
C ALA A 368 8.84 -16.28 4.81
N VAL A 369 8.79 -15.10 5.47
CA VAL A 369 8.80 -15.03 6.94
C VAL A 369 7.59 -15.70 7.56
N ASN A 370 6.38 -15.44 7.00
CA ASN A 370 5.14 -16.00 7.52
C ASN A 370 5.06 -17.52 7.27
N ILE A 371 5.48 -17.97 6.09
CA ILE A 371 5.49 -19.39 5.71
C ILE A 371 6.44 -20.19 6.59
N ALA A 372 7.62 -19.65 6.92
CA ALA A 372 8.56 -20.26 7.84
C ALA A 372 7.99 -20.52 9.25
N GLY A 373 6.89 -19.86 9.63
CA GLY A 373 6.15 -20.12 10.86
C GLY A 373 5.07 -21.18 10.72
N ILE A 374 4.79 -21.69 9.51
CA ILE A 374 3.71 -22.62 9.20
C ILE A 374 4.25 -23.95 8.68
N VAL A 375 5.27 -23.89 7.84
CA VAL A 375 5.90 -25.05 7.17
C VAL A 375 7.23 -25.33 7.84
N ASP A 376 7.47 -26.58 8.17
CA ASP A 376 8.77 -27.03 8.65
C ASP A 376 9.80 -26.96 7.51
N GLY A 377 10.89 -26.23 7.71
CA GLY A 377 11.93 -26.08 6.70
C GLY A 377 13.00 -25.07 7.09
N GLU A 378 14.00 -24.90 6.22
CA GLU A 378 15.03 -23.89 6.41
C GLU A 378 14.47 -22.50 6.06
N SER A 379 14.58 -21.59 7.01
CA SER A 379 14.21 -20.18 6.81
C SER A 379 15.43 -19.40 6.32
N PRO A 380 15.25 -18.47 5.36
CA PRO A 380 16.33 -17.55 4.98
C PRO A 380 16.89 -16.80 6.21
N SER A 381 18.20 -16.59 6.22
CA SER A 381 18.90 -16.00 7.38
C SER A 381 18.39 -14.62 7.79
N TRP A 382 17.83 -13.86 6.86
CA TRP A 382 17.31 -12.50 7.05
C TRP A 382 15.90 -12.45 7.67
N THR A 383 15.18 -13.56 7.81
CA THR A 383 13.76 -13.56 8.29
C THR A 383 13.59 -12.91 9.66
N ARG A 384 14.57 -13.05 10.56
CA ARG A 384 14.52 -12.44 11.91
C ARG A 384 14.50 -10.92 11.88
N ALA A 385 15.09 -10.29 10.86
CA ALA A 385 15.09 -8.84 10.72
C ALA A 385 13.70 -8.26 10.53
N PHE A 386 12.78 -9.03 9.92
CA PHE A 386 11.40 -8.65 9.63
C PHE A 386 10.41 -8.91 10.76
N SER A 387 10.85 -9.54 11.88
CA SER A 387 9.95 -9.94 12.98
C SER A 387 8.97 -8.84 13.36
N SER A 388 7.67 -9.16 13.34
CA SER A 388 6.57 -8.27 13.75
C SER A 388 6.64 -7.87 15.22
N THR A 389 7.29 -8.70 16.05
CA THR A 389 7.43 -8.47 17.50
C THR A 389 8.69 -7.68 17.87
N ARG A 390 9.52 -7.29 16.88
CA ARG A 390 10.70 -6.46 17.12
C ARG A 390 10.32 -5.10 17.70
N ILE A 391 11.07 -4.64 18.69
CA ILE A 391 10.95 -3.28 19.25
C ILE A 391 12.23 -2.56 18.87
N PRO A 392 12.20 -1.65 17.88
CA PRO A 392 13.37 -0.85 17.58
C PRO A 392 13.60 0.14 18.71
N LEU A 393 14.69 0.01 19.45
CA LEU A 393 15.07 0.94 20.53
C LEU A 393 15.20 2.38 20.02
N SER A 394 15.60 2.55 18.74
CA SER A 394 15.60 3.83 18.04
C SER A 394 14.20 4.37 17.72
N GLY A 395 13.15 3.57 17.87
CA GLY A 395 11.77 3.94 17.60
C GLY A 395 11.02 4.58 18.78
N LEU A 396 11.56 4.57 19.99
CA LEU A 396 10.91 5.18 21.16
C LEU A 396 10.59 6.68 20.98
N PRO A 397 11.49 7.52 20.43
CA PRO A 397 11.15 8.91 20.14
C PRO A 397 10.09 9.05 19.04
N THR A 398 10.10 8.15 18.05
CA THR A 398 9.11 8.10 16.97
C THR A 398 7.73 7.71 17.49
N LEU A 399 7.65 6.74 18.41
CA LEU A 399 6.41 6.36 19.09
C LEU A 399 5.85 7.51 19.96
N ALA A 400 6.72 8.22 20.68
CA ALA A 400 6.31 9.38 21.48
C ALA A 400 5.79 10.52 20.56
N LYS A 401 6.47 10.77 19.44
CA LYS A 401 6.04 11.77 18.45
C LYS A 401 4.73 11.36 17.77
N ALA A 402 4.56 10.08 17.44
CA ALA A 402 3.32 9.56 16.89
C ALA A 402 2.16 9.69 17.90
N GLY A 403 2.40 9.39 19.16
CA GLY A 403 1.40 9.58 20.24
C GLY A 403 0.99 11.04 20.42
N ALA A 404 1.95 11.98 20.43
CA ALA A 404 1.68 13.41 20.51
C ALA A 404 0.89 13.92 19.29
N ASN A 405 1.26 13.49 18.09
CA ASN A 405 0.54 13.82 16.85
C ASN A 405 -0.89 13.25 16.86
N THR A 406 -1.07 12.01 17.32
CA THR A 406 -2.40 11.39 17.52
C THR A 406 -3.27 12.22 18.44
N ALA A 407 -2.75 12.66 19.58
CA ALA A 407 -3.49 13.50 20.54
C ALA A 407 -3.85 14.86 19.90
N THR A 408 -2.94 15.50 19.19
CA THR A 408 -3.17 16.80 18.54
C THR A 408 -4.30 16.69 17.49
N HIS A 409 -4.27 15.67 16.63
CA HIS A 409 -5.29 15.49 15.60
C HIS A 409 -6.64 15.03 16.17
N LEU A 410 -6.62 14.25 17.25
CA LEU A 410 -7.85 13.88 17.95
C LEU A 410 -8.56 15.13 18.49
N VAL A 411 -7.84 15.97 19.21
CA VAL A 411 -8.42 17.19 19.81
C VAL A 411 -8.74 18.24 18.74
N GLY A 412 -7.83 18.49 17.81
CA GLY A 412 -7.99 19.49 16.74
C GLY A 412 -9.13 19.16 15.78
N GLY A 413 -9.30 17.89 15.41
CA GLY A 413 -10.40 17.46 14.55
C GLY A 413 -11.77 17.74 15.19
N TRP A 414 -11.94 17.42 16.48
CA TRP A 414 -13.17 17.70 17.22
C TRP A 414 -13.39 19.20 17.43
N ALA A 415 -12.34 19.97 17.71
CA ALA A 415 -12.45 21.42 17.82
C ALA A 415 -12.90 22.06 16.49
N SER A 416 -12.38 21.60 15.36
CA SER A 416 -12.82 22.05 14.04
C SER A 416 -14.29 21.71 13.78
N ALA A 417 -14.75 20.52 14.16
CA ALA A 417 -16.13 20.08 13.97
C ALA A 417 -17.16 20.97 14.72
N LEU A 418 -16.76 21.56 15.86
CA LEU A 418 -17.61 22.48 16.62
C LEU A 418 -17.83 23.82 15.93
N THR A 419 -16.98 24.22 15.00
CA THR A 419 -17.05 25.53 14.34
C THR A 419 -17.73 25.49 12.96
N LYS A 420 -17.88 24.31 12.37
CA LYS A 420 -18.49 24.16 11.04
C LYS A 420 -20.02 24.27 11.10
N LYS A 421 -20.57 25.02 10.13
CA LYS A 421 -22.03 25.28 10.01
C LYS A 421 -22.43 25.27 8.54
N GLY A 422 -23.70 24.93 8.27
CA GLY A 422 -24.27 24.89 6.93
C GLY A 422 -23.80 23.68 6.13
N ASP A 423 -24.31 23.52 4.93
CA ASP A 423 -23.94 22.45 4.02
C ASP A 423 -22.62 22.75 3.33
N PRO A 424 -21.79 21.74 3.01
CA PRO A 424 -20.55 21.94 2.30
C PRO A 424 -20.81 22.40 0.86
N ALA A 425 -19.88 23.16 0.28
CA ALA A 425 -19.92 23.52 -1.14
C ALA A 425 -19.81 22.26 -2.03
N PRO A 426 -20.23 22.32 -3.30
CA PRO A 426 -20.12 21.18 -4.22
C PRO A 426 -18.71 20.58 -4.24
N GLY A 427 -18.60 19.26 -4.11
CA GLY A 427 -17.35 18.51 -4.03
C GLY A 427 -16.60 18.63 -2.70
N GLN A 428 -17.12 19.39 -1.74
CA GLN A 428 -16.52 19.56 -0.42
C GLN A 428 -17.23 18.72 0.64
N GLY A 429 -16.58 18.56 1.78
CA GLY A 429 -17.14 17.89 2.94
C GLY A 429 -16.52 18.40 4.24
N HIS A 430 -17.26 18.26 5.32
CA HIS A 430 -16.78 18.54 6.69
C HIS A 430 -17.55 17.74 7.73
N VAL A 431 -16.93 17.58 8.89
CA VAL A 431 -17.62 17.05 10.09
C VAL A 431 -18.16 18.21 10.89
N ARG A 432 -19.40 18.12 11.33
CA ARG A 432 -20.04 19.06 12.27
C ARG A 432 -20.83 18.33 13.34
N PHE A 433 -21.25 19.04 14.39
CA PHE A 433 -22.15 18.48 15.39
C PHE A 433 -23.60 18.84 15.06
N GLU A 434 -24.45 17.82 15.00
CA GLU A 434 -25.90 17.94 14.90
C GLU A 434 -26.55 17.23 16.09
N HIS A 435 -27.36 17.95 16.87
CA HIS A 435 -28.04 17.43 18.05
C HIS A 435 -27.11 16.67 19.02
N GLY A 436 -25.84 17.13 19.14
CA GLY A 436 -24.83 16.52 19.99
C GLY A 436 -24.11 15.30 19.40
N HIS A 437 -24.39 14.93 18.14
CA HIS A 437 -23.75 13.84 17.44
C HIS A 437 -22.84 14.38 16.31
N PRO A 438 -21.65 13.78 16.09
CA PRO A 438 -20.80 14.15 14.98
C PRO A 438 -21.35 13.58 13.67
N VAL A 439 -21.61 14.45 12.70
CA VAL A 439 -22.09 14.12 11.37
C VAL A 439 -21.07 14.58 10.33
N ALA A 440 -20.68 13.69 9.46
CA ALA A 440 -19.84 13.95 8.31
C ALA A 440 -20.74 14.20 7.09
N GLN A 441 -20.69 15.42 6.54
CA GLN A 441 -21.48 15.81 5.38
C GLN A 441 -20.59 16.13 4.21
N SER A 442 -20.92 15.56 3.07
CA SER A 442 -20.28 15.87 1.79
C SER A 442 -21.32 16.16 0.72
N THR A 443 -20.95 17.02 -0.23
CA THR A 443 -21.82 17.41 -1.34
C THR A 443 -21.22 16.88 -2.64
N ASN A 444 -22.04 16.20 -3.43
CA ASN A 444 -21.62 15.67 -4.73
C ASN A 444 -21.24 16.82 -5.69
N CYS A 445 -20.19 16.62 -6.49
CA CYS A 445 -19.72 17.60 -7.46
C CYS A 445 -20.72 17.88 -8.59
N THR A 446 -21.61 16.94 -8.92
CA THR A 446 -22.45 17.00 -10.13
C THR A 446 -23.89 17.43 -9.86
N ASN A 447 -24.52 16.96 -8.79
CA ASN A 447 -25.96 17.18 -8.52
C ASN A 447 -26.23 17.91 -7.21
N ALA A 448 -25.20 18.34 -6.49
CA ALA A 448 -25.28 19.01 -5.19
C ALA A 448 -26.05 18.25 -4.10
N ASP A 449 -26.28 16.94 -4.28
CA ASP A 449 -26.88 16.11 -3.23
C ASP A 449 -25.94 16.03 -2.01
N VAL A 450 -26.53 16.23 -0.83
CA VAL A 450 -25.81 16.13 0.44
C VAL A 450 -25.92 14.71 0.96
N LEU A 451 -24.77 14.07 1.16
CA LEU A 451 -24.66 12.80 1.84
C LEU A 451 -24.26 13.04 3.30
N SER A 452 -24.94 12.39 4.21
CA SER A 452 -24.70 12.49 5.65
C SER A 452 -24.41 11.10 6.23
N VAL A 453 -23.26 10.98 6.91
CA VAL A 453 -22.82 9.75 7.59
C VAL A 453 -22.27 10.07 8.98
N ASP A 454 -22.00 9.05 9.79
CA ASP A 454 -21.32 9.26 11.08
C ASP A 454 -19.96 9.93 10.87
N GLY A 455 -19.71 11.03 11.59
CA GLY A 455 -18.46 11.81 11.51
C GLY A 455 -17.31 11.24 12.35
N LYS A 456 -17.52 10.08 12.98
CA LYS A 456 -16.59 9.44 13.90
C LYS A 456 -16.08 8.12 13.30
N CYS A 457 -14.74 7.99 13.21
CA CYS A 457 -14.14 6.73 12.81
C CYS A 457 -14.47 5.59 13.79
N PRO A 458 -15.03 4.44 13.33
CA PRO A 458 -15.42 3.35 14.22
C PRO A 458 -14.22 2.62 14.86
N HIS A 459 -12.98 2.81 14.38
CA HIS A 459 -11.79 2.19 14.99
C HIS A 459 -11.48 2.77 16.37
N LEU A 460 -10.97 4.01 16.46
CA LEU A 460 -10.61 4.67 17.74
C LEU A 460 -11.26 6.05 17.94
N GLY A 461 -12.31 6.34 17.21
CA GLY A 461 -13.18 7.47 17.52
C GLY A 461 -12.68 8.86 17.12
N ALA A 462 -11.78 8.98 16.13
CA ALA A 462 -11.35 10.27 15.60
C ALA A 462 -12.44 10.91 14.73
N ALA A 463 -12.46 12.25 14.68
CA ALA A 463 -13.18 12.98 13.65
C ALA A 463 -12.55 12.71 12.29
N LEU A 464 -13.39 12.45 11.27
CA LEU A 464 -12.95 12.19 9.91
C LEU A 464 -12.60 13.50 9.19
N ALA A 465 -11.69 13.41 8.23
CA ALA A 465 -11.32 14.50 7.33
C ALA A 465 -11.81 14.20 5.90
N TRP A 466 -12.33 15.20 5.22
CA TRP A 466 -12.75 15.06 3.83
C TRP A 466 -11.55 15.16 2.89
N ASN A 467 -11.48 14.27 1.91
CA ASN A 467 -10.53 14.30 0.81
C ASN A 467 -11.27 14.67 -0.48
N PRO A 468 -11.23 15.94 -0.90
CA PRO A 468 -11.98 16.38 -2.08
C PRO A 468 -11.49 15.75 -3.39
N ALA A 469 -10.21 15.40 -3.49
CA ALA A 469 -9.65 14.79 -4.69
C ALA A 469 -10.11 13.35 -4.92
N GLU A 470 -10.29 12.58 -3.85
CA GLU A 470 -10.73 11.19 -3.90
C GLU A 470 -12.20 11.00 -3.55
N GLN A 471 -12.88 12.08 -3.10
CA GLN A 471 -14.26 12.04 -2.61
C GLN A 471 -14.44 10.99 -1.48
N THR A 472 -13.53 10.99 -0.51
CA THR A 472 -13.50 10.04 0.61
C THR A 472 -13.43 10.73 1.97
N TRP A 473 -13.87 10.00 3.00
CA TRP A 473 -13.65 10.33 4.39
C TRP A 473 -12.41 9.59 4.88
N ASP A 474 -11.37 10.32 5.25
CA ASP A 474 -10.08 9.77 5.66
C ASP A 474 -9.85 9.98 7.17
N CYS A 475 -9.47 8.93 7.88
CA CYS A 475 -9.17 9.01 9.32
C CYS A 475 -7.72 9.50 9.54
N PRO A 476 -7.51 10.64 10.24
CA PRO A 476 -6.17 11.22 10.42
C PRO A 476 -5.29 10.45 11.40
N LEU A 477 -5.84 9.47 12.14
CA LEU A 477 -5.06 8.70 13.12
C LEU A 477 -4.36 7.50 12.49
N HIS A 478 -5.12 6.58 11.90
CA HIS A 478 -4.58 5.31 11.42
C HIS A 478 -4.96 4.99 9.96
N GLY A 479 -5.49 5.99 9.23
CA GLY A 479 -5.69 5.87 7.79
C GLY A 479 -6.89 5.02 7.35
N SER A 480 -7.89 4.77 8.21
CA SER A 480 -9.15 4.22 7.70
C SER A 480 -9.78 5.18 6.72
N ARG A 481 -10.24 4.67 5.58
CA ARG A 481 -10.84 5.46 4.50
C ARG A 481 -12.22 4.93 4.17
N PHE A 482 -13.13 5.82 3.85
CA PHE A 482 -14.52 5.51 3.54
C PHE A 482 -14.96 6.30 2.31
N HIS A 483 -15.79 5.69 1.48
CA HIS A 483 -16.50 6.42 0.42
C HIS A 483 -17.40 7.51 1.01
N ALA A 484 -17.83 8.44 0.17
CA ALA A 484 -18.75 9.51 0.58
C ALA A 484 -20.04 8.99 1.23
N ASP A 485 -20.53 7.82 0.80
CA ASP A 485 -21.73 7.15 1.30
C ASP A 485 -21.51 6.34 2.60
N GLY A 486 -20.30 6.35 3.14
CA GLY A 486 -19.91 5.67 4.38
C GLY A 486 -19.40 4.24 4.22
N ARG A 487 -19.42 3.64 3.04
CA ARG A 487 -18.83 2.30 2.84
C ARG A 487 -17.33 2.34 3.12
N LEU A 488 -16.85 1.39 3.90
CA LEU A 488 -15.44 1.26 4.23
C LEU A 488 -14.63 0.85 3.00
N LEU A 489 -13.63 1.65 2.65
CA LEU A 489 -12.67 1.42 1.58
C LEU A 489 -11.40 0.74 2.10
N HIS A 490 -10.75 1.34 3.11
CA HIS A 490 -9.53 0.80 3.73
C HIS A 490 -9.63 0.78 5.25
N GLY A 491 -9.16 -0.34 5.88
CA GLY A 491 -9.03 -0.44 7.33
C GLY A 491 -8.01 0.52 7.95
N PRO A 492 -7.77 0.41 9.26
CA PRO A 492 -8.07 -0.72 10.15
C PRO A 492 -9.50 -0.78 10.71
N ALA A 493 -10.38 0.18 10.43
CA ALA A 493 -11.79 0.01 10.74
C ALA A 493 -12.33 -1.27 10.08
N VAL A 494 -13.35 -1.90 10.69
CA VAL A 494 -13.99 -3.11 10.18
C VAL A 494 -15.46 -2.91 9.81
N ASP A 495 -16.03 -1.79 10.20
CA ASP A 495 -17.43 -1.44 9.95
C ASP A 495 -17.54 -0.18 9.08
N ASP A 496 -18.60 -0.10 8.31
CA ASP A 496 -18.99 1.09 7.55
C ASP A 496 -19.44 2.22 8.50
N LEU A 497 -19.45 3.46 8.00
CA LEU A 497 -20.08 4.57 8.70
C LEU A 497 -21.60 4.46 8.55
N ALA A 498 -22.34 4.63 9.64
CA ALA A 498 -23.79 4.63 9.57
C ALA A 498 -24.29 5.86 8.77
N ARG A 499 -25.23 5.63 7.86
CA ARG A 499 -25.93 6.73 7.18
C ARG A 499 -26.81 7.49 8.16
N ARG A 500 -26.90 8.80 7.98
CA ARG A 500 -27.76 9.70 8.74
C ARG A 500 -28.86 10.26 7.84
N SER A 501 -30.10 10.26 8.31
CA SER A 501 -31.18 10.98 7.62
C SER A 501 -30.95 12.47 7.75
N ASN A 502 -31.20 13.22 6.68
CA ASN A 502 -31.21 14.68 6.69
C ASN A 502 -32.61 15.14 7.16
N ASP A 503 -33.00 14.79 8.41
CA ASP A 503 -34.26 15.26 8.99
C ASP A 503 -34.10 16.63 9.66
#